data_493f69734b34e0300f3ca96772bf1fea
#
_entry.id   493f69734b34e0300f3ca96772bf1fea
#
_cell.length_a   1.000
_cell.length_b   1.000
_cell.length_c   1.000
_cell.angle_alpha   90.00
_cell.angle_beta   90.00
_cell.angle_gamma   90.00
#
_symmetry.space_group_name_H-M   'P 1'
#
loop_
_entity.id
_entity.type
_entity.pdbx_description
1 polymer ?
#
loop_
_entity_poly.entity_id
_entity_poly.type
_entity_poly.pdbx_seq_one_letter_code
_entity_poly.pdbx_strand_id
1 'polypeptide(L)'
;MMRWVMAVVLALGCRALAASPCTIQTNWLCAGTPQATPCYVIDSGRTGPVVLVVGGMHGDEAGWAAAGQIAAWQVRRGKLVVLPQANRPGVFQHTRLQPAESNAALRDLNRNFPTKTNAAPRGALAAAIWAQTKAVKPDWLLDLHEGYPKLATRTNGVGSSLIVMTPMLTLPVVSNLLDAANTIVTNTAQRFRLLRQPIAGSLARAAGDRLGCHAVIAETSRDNPNISERTRQHRLIVHRLLRKLEMDANGPDVLTRRQPGVIRVALYDDSGGHTRVSVEDKLDRAGDLETHRVDGGMIERGVLEQFDVFFAPGGSGSGQARELGEKGREVVRKFVQGGGGYVGICAGAYLASRSTKRPYLGILNAGIADVDRGRDVVTVELTEAGRKLLGCTERELKINYHNGPVWGPGQKSAPACEVLGVFRTEVFPTNRTTRVTMSGTPALITGTYGQGRIICSSPHPESTAGLDAIFLHMVRWAAPK
;
A
#
# COMPACT_ATOMS: atom_id res chain seq x y z
N MET A 1 19.48 2.10 73.59
CA MET A 1 20.23 2.63 72.46
C MET A 1 20.10 1.69 71.27
N MET A 2 19.21 1.98 70.37
CA MET A 2 18.90 1.10 69.21
C MET A 2 19.39 1.82 67.93
N ARG A 3 20.42 1.34 67.30
CA ARG A 3 21.05 1.90 66.09
C ARG A 3 20.23 1.40 64.89
N TRP A 4 19.58 2.31 64.18
CA TRP A 4 18.98 2.06 62.87
C TRP A 4 20.08 2.07 61.79
N VAL A 5 20.27 0.97 61.08
CA VAL A 5 21.11 0.89 59.88
C VAL A 5 20.21 1.17 58.68
N MET A 6 20.42 2.31 58.04
CA MET A 6 19.74 2.70 56.83
C MET A 6 20.43 2.06 55.62
N ALA A 7 19.78 1.07 55.03
CA ALA A 7 20.27 0.45 53.80
C ALA A 7 19.90 1.36 52.60
N VAL A 8 20.87 1.98 51.98
CA VAL A 8 20.71 2.71 50.71
C VAL A 8 20.70 1.71 49.57
N VAL A 9 19.53 1.44 48.98
CA VAL A 9 19.40 0.69 47.76
C VAL A 9 19.68 1.62 46.57
N LEU A 10 20.85 1.51 46.00
CA LEU A 10 21.18 2.11 44.70
C LEU A 10 20.44 1.41 43.59
N ALA A 11 19.32 1.97 43.16
CA ALA A 11 18.64 1.56 41.92
C ALA A 11 19.49 2.04 40.73
N LEU A 12 20.33 1.16 40.21
CA LEU A 12 20.94 1.31 38.89
C LEU A 12 19.86 1.21 37.82
N GLY A 13 19.28 2.36 37.48
CA GLY A 13 18.40 2.49 36.32
C GLY A 13 19.21 2.20 35.06
N CYS A 14 19.09 1.01 34.47
CA CYS A 14 19.45 0.77 33.09
C CYS A 14 18.61 1.70 32.19
N ARG A 15 19.13 2.89 31.91
CA ARG A 15 18.66 3.66 30.76
C ARG A 15 19.00 2.82 29.53
N ALA A 16 17.98 2.15 28.93
CA ALA A 16 18.08 1.67 27.58
C ALA A 16 18.45 2.88 26.70
N LEU A 17 19.70 2.95 26.27
CA LEU A 17 20.12 3.91 25.25
C LEU A 17 19.22 3.71 24.06
N ALA A 18 18.39 4.70 23.75
CA ALA A 18 17.61 4.68 22.53
C ALA A 18 18.57 4.44 21.37
N ALA A 19 18.35 3.36 20.62
CA ALA A 19 19.22 3.03 19.50
C ALA A 19 19.21 4.23 18.54
N SER A 20 20.40 4.71 18.15
CA SER A 20 20.50 5.74 17.12
C SER A 20 19.75 5.29 15.87
N PRO A 21 19.00 6.18 15.21
CA PRO A 21 18.28 5.81 14.00
C PRO A 21 19.26 5.33 12.93
N CYS A 22 18.87 4.33 12.13
CA CYS A 22 19.68 3.83 11.02
C CYS A 22 19.98 4.97 10.04
N THR A 23 21.19 4.96 9.45
CA THR A 23 21.45 5.75 8.25
C THR A 23 20.79 5.10 7.06
N ILE A 24 20.27 5.92 6.15
CA ILE A 24 19.63 5.43 4.93
C ILE A 24 20.28 6.10 3.74
N GLN A 25 20.88 5.27 2.89
CA GLN A 25 21.48 5.69 1.64
C GLN A 25 20.62 5.17 0.48
N THR A 26 20.37 6.00 -0.52
CA THR A 26 19.71 5.62 -1.77
C THR A 26 20.72 5.51 -2.89
N ASN A 27 20.88 4.32 -3.44
CA ASN A 27 21.67 4.05 -4.63
C ASN A 27 20.72 3.95 -5.83
N TRP A 28 20.95 4.75 -6.87
CA TRP A 28 20.16 4.65 -8.10
C TRP A 28 20.81 3.71 -9.08
N LEU A 29 20.16 2.57 -9.34
CA LEU A 29 20.57 1.64 -10.40
C LEU A 29 20.08 2.16 -11.74
N CYS A 30 20.86 2.01 -12.81
CA CYS A 30 20.57 2.53 -14.14
C CYS A 30 20.18 4.03 -14.15
N ALA A 31 20.83 4.86 -13.31
CA ALA A 31 20.54 6.29 -13.21
C ALA A 31 20.61 6.97 -14.59
N GLY A 32 19.70 7.93 -14.83
CA GLY A 32 19.62 8.65 -16.10
C GLY A 32 18.96 7.88 -17.25
N THR A 33 18.43 6.68 -17.00
CA THR A 33 17.70 5.89 -18.00
C THR A 33 16.23 5.68 -17.59
N PRO A 34 15.34 5.29 -18.50
CA PRO A 34 13.97 4.90 -18.16
C PRO A 34 13.88 3.73 -17.17
N GLN A 35 14.94 2.94 -17.03
CA GLN A 35 15.03 1.81 -16.10
C GLN A 35 15.56 2.22 -14.71
N ALA A 36 15.82 3.52 -14.47
CA ALA A 36 16.35 3.98 -13.19
C ALA A 36 15.46 3.54 -12.02
N THR A 37 16.04 2.81 -11.07
CA THR A 37 15.34 2.30 -9.89
C THR A 37 16.13 2.51 -8.61
N PRO A 38 15.49 2.94 -7.49
CA PRO A 38 16.16 3.16 -6.23
C PRO A 38 16.43 1.84 -5.50
N CYS A 39 17.60 1.75 -4.87
CA CYS A 39 17.97 0.71 -3.93
C CYS A 39 18.34 1.38 -2.61
N TYR A 40 17.62 1.06 -1.54
CA TYR A 40 17.81 1.64 -0.21
C TYR A 40 18.74 0.76 0.61
N VAL A 41 19.78 1.36 1.22
CA VAL A 41 20.66 0.71 2.17
C VAL A 41 20.36 1.30 3.55
N ILE A 42 19.76 0.51 4.42
CA ILE A 42 19.39 0.87 5.79
C ILE A 42 20.44 0.24 6.70
N ASP A 43 21.34 1.06 7.22
CA ASP A 43 22.49 0.63 8.02
C ASP A 43 22.31 1.01 9.49
N SER A 44 22.35 0.03 10.37
CA SER A 44 22.27 0.24 11.82
C SER A 44 23.53 0.85 12.43
N GLY A 45 24.64 0.92 11.68
CA GLY A 45 25.96 1.28 12.21
C GLY A 45 26.59 0.21 13.12
N ARG A 46 25.94 -0.96 13.25
CA ARG A 46 26.42 -2.06 14.10
C ARG A 46 26.69 -3.30 13.27
N THR A 47 27.72 -4.07 13.63
CA THR A 47 28.06 -5.34 12.98
C THR A 47 26.87 -6.31 13.04
N GLY A 48 26.59 -6.98 11.95
CA GLY A 48 25.50 -7.96 11.85
C GLY A 48 25.28 -8.43 10.42
N PRO A 49 24.28 -9.29 10.20
CA PRO A 49 23.97 -9.80 8.86
C PRO A 49 23.54 -8.70 7.88
N VAL A 50 23.72 -9.01 6.59
CA VAL A 50 23.21 -8.21 5.48
C VAL A 50 22.04 -8.96 4.85
N VAL A 51 20.85 -8.37 4.86
CA VAL A 51 19.64 -8.93 4.25
C VAL A 51 19.26 -8.07 3.06
N LEU A 52 19.19 -8.69 1.88
CA LEU A 52 18.70 -8.06 0.65
C LEU A 52 17.27 -8.51 0.38
N VAL A 53 16.35 -7.55 0.28
CA VAL A 53 14.95 -7.76 -0.11
C VAL A 53 14.73 -7.13 -1.48
N VAL A 54 14.19 -7.92 -2.40
CA VAL A 54 13.89 -7.47 -3.76
C VAL A 54 12.40 -7.66 -4.02
N GLY A 55 11.75 -6.63 -4.58
CA GLY A 55 10.39 -6.68 -5.05
C GLY A 55 10.29 -6.12 -6.47
N GLY A 56 9.16 -6.36 -7.15
CA GLY A 56 8.91 -5.80 -8.47
C GLY A 56 9.85 -6.32 -9.57
N MET A 57 10.36 -7.52 -9.42
CA MET A 57 11.06 -8.22 -10.50
C MET A 57 10.11 -8.43 -11.69
N HIS A 58 8.84 -8.73 -11.37
CA HIS A 58 7.70 -8.65 -12.28
C HIS A 58 6.78 -7.53 -11.82
N GLY A 59 6.43 -6.61 -12.71
CA GLY A 59 5.74 -5.38 -12.33
C GLY A 59 4.24 -5.55 -12.01
N ASP A 60 3.65 -6.67 -12.38
CA ASP A 60 2.26 -7.03 -12.12
C ASP A 60 2.06 -7.83 -10.81
N GLU A 61 3.11 -7.97 -9.98
CA GLU A 61 3.12 -8.71 -8.72
C GLU A 61 3.18 -7.76 -7.51
N ALA A 62 2.43 -8.04 -6.42
CA ALA A 62 2.36 -7.17 -5.24
C ALA A 62 3.67 -7.09 -4.41
N GLY A 63 4.68 -7.89 -4.76
CA GLY A 63 5.98 -7.90 -4.08
C GLY A 63 6.67 -6.52 -4.05
N TRP A 64 6.46 -5.67 -5.07
CA TRP A 64 7.01 -4.32 -5.10
C TRP A 64 6.43 -3.42 -3.99
N ALA A 65 5.12 -3.52 -3.73
CA ALA A 65 4.46 -2.73 -2.68
C ALA A 65 4.94 -3.18 -1.30
N ALA A 66 5.06 -4.50 -1.07
CA ALA A 66 5.62 -5.03 0.17
C ALA A 66 7.06 -4.57 0.40
N ALA A 67 7.92 -4.63 -0.61
CA ALA A 67 9.30 -4.16 -0.52
C ALA A 67 9.38 -2.65 -0.28
N GLY A 68 8.50 -1.85 -0.89
CA GLY A 68 8.37 -0.41 -0.61
C GLY A 68 8.08 -0.13 0.87
N GLN A 69 7.13 -0.86 1.45
CA GLN A 69 6.80 -0.77 2.88
C GLN A 69 7.97 -1.21 3.77
N ILE A 70 8.69 -2.29 3.41
CA ILE A 70 9.87 -2.78 4.13
C ILE A 70 11.01 -1.76 4.09
N ALA A 71 11.14 -0.95 3.04
CA ALA A 71 12.13 0.12 2.96
C ALA A 71 11.96 1.21 4.03
N ALA A 72 10.80 1.29 4.69
CA ALA A 72 10.55 2.16 5.82
C ALA A 72 11.10 1.62 7.16
N TRP A 73 11.52 0.36 7.23
CA TRP A 73 11.93 -0.27 8.48
C TRP A 73 13.31 0.20 8.96
N GLN A 74 13.54 0.02 10.25
CA GLN A 74 14.83 0.17 10.92
C GLN A 74 15.33 -1.20 11.33
N VAL A 75 16.65 -1.34 11.49
CA VAL A 75 17.26 -2.57 12.00
C VAL A 75 18.17 -2.28 13.21
N ARG A 76 18.24 -3.24 14.14
CA ARG A 76 19.04 -3.08 15.37
C ARG A 76 20.53 -3.36 15.16
N ARG A 77 20.84 -4.18 14.16
CA ARG A 77 22.20 -4.59 13.78
C ARG A 77 22.26 -4.95 12.31
N GLY A 78 23.45 -4.93 11.72
CA GLY A 78 23.63 -5.28 10.32
C GLY A 78 23.02 -4.26 9.37
N LYS A 79 22.69 -4.73 8.18
CA LYS A 79 22.13 -3.91 7.09
C LYS A 79 20.90 -4.57 6.48
N LEU A 80 19.87 -3.79 6.27
CA LEU A 80 18.74 -4.14 5.43
C LEU A 80 18.84 -3.38 4.11
N VAL A 81 18.99 -4.11 3.01
CA VAL A 81 19.07 -3.54 1.66
C VAL A 81 17.78 -3.86 0.95
N VAL A 82 17.12 -2.84 0.39
CA VAL A 82 15.79 -3.03 -0.26
C VAL A 82 15.81 -2.44 -1.65
N LEU A 83 15.48 -3.28 -2.64
CA LEU A 83 15.23 -2.90 -4.03
C LEU A 83 13.72 -3.10 -4.30
N PRO A 84 12.87 -2.07 -4.09
CA PRO A 84 11.42 -2.28 -4.10
C PRO A 84 10.84 -2.51 -5.50
N GLN A 85 11.43 -1.91 -6.51
CA GLN A 85 10.91 -1.89 -7.88
C GLN A 85 12.01 -2.31 -8.87
N ALA A 86 12.44 -3.58 -8.83
CA ALA A 86 13.53 -4.06 -9.66
C ALA A 86 13.29 -3.80 -11.17
N ASN A 87 12.08 -4.04 -11.66
CA ASN A 87 11.61 -3.66 -12.99
C ASN A 87 10.64 -2.47 -12.88
N ARG A 88 11.16 -1.30 -12.52
CA ARG A 88 10.33 -0.12 -12.26
C ARG A 88 9.41 0.27 -13.42
N PRO A 89 9.84 0.24 -14.71
CA PRO A 89 8.93 0.48 -15.82
C PRO A 89 7.78 -0.54 -15.89
N GLY A 90 8.06 -1.80 -15.58
CA GLY A 90 7.04 -2.85 -15.51
C GLY A 90 6.05 -2.61 -14.37
N VAL A 91 6.51 -2.16 -13.19
CA VAL A 91 5.66 -1.77 -12.07
C VAL A 91 4.71 -0.65 -12.47
N PHE A 92 5.21 0.41 -13.08
CA PHE A 92 4.38 1.54 -13.52
C PHE A 92 3.38 1.22 -14.64
N GLN A 93 3.63 0.14 -15.40
CA GLN A 93 2.73 -0.31 -16.47
C GLN A 93 1.93 -1.57 -16.08
N HIS A 94 2.12 -2.08 -14.86
CA HIS A 94 1.50 -3.32 -14.36
C HIS A 94 1.71 -4.50 -15.30
N THR A 95 2.93 -4.61 -15.84
CA THR A 95 3.31 -5.69 -16.75
C THR A 95 4.37 -6.58 -16.10
N ARG A 96 4.23 -7.89 -16.31
CA ARG A 96 5.21 -8.87 -15.84
C ARG A 96 6.60 -8.60 -16.40
N LEU A 97 6.67 -8.34 -17.68
CA LEU A 97 7.90 -8.21 -18.45
C LEU A 97 8.42 -6.77 -18.47
N GLN A 98 9.66 -6.59 -18.86
CA GLN A 98 10.23 -5.26 -19.13
C GLN A 98 9.56 -4.66 -20.38
N PRO A 99 8.75 -3.58 -20.27
CA PRO A 99 7.91 -3.12 -21.37
C PRO A 99 8.69 -2.49 -22.52
N ALA A 100 9.83 -1.85 -22.23
CA ALA A 100 10.67 -1.17 -23.22
C ALA A 100 11.76 -2.09 -23.83
N GLU A 101 11.81 -3.36 -23.42
CA GLU A 101 12.83 -4.29 -23.92
C GLU A 101 12.37 -4.96 -25.22
N SER A 102 13.05 -4.66 -26.30
CA SER A 102 12.73 -5.21 -27.63
C SER A 102 13.21 -6.65 -27.82
N ASN A 103 14.30 -7.04 -27.16
CA ASN A 103 14.82 -8.40 -27.23
C ASN A 103 13.97 -9.33 -26.36
N ALA A 104 13.21 -10.22 -26.98
CA ALA A 104 12.32 -11.16 -26.30
C ALA A 104 13.04 -12.01 -25.23
N ALA A 105 14.32 -12.35 -25.42
CA ALA A 105 15.11 -13.13 -24.45
C ALA A 105 15.49 -12.34 -23.20
N LEU A 106 15.41 -11.00 -23.23
CA LEU A 106 15.72 -10.13 -22.10
C LEU A 106 14.47 -9.61 -21.39
N ARG A 107 13.29 -9.79 -21.97
CA ARG A 107 12.04 -9.23 -21.42
C ARG A 107 11.67 -9.74 -20.03
N ASP A 108 11.88 -11.05 -19.74
CA ASP A 108 11.72 -11.56 -18.37
C ASP A 108 13.02 -11.31 -17.57
N LEU A 109 13.02 -10.25 -16.77
CA LEU A 109 14.18 -9.84 -15.97
C LEU A 109 14.69 -11.01 -15.10
N ASN A 110 13.78 -11.83 -14.55
CA ASN A 110 14.12 -12.96 -13.68
C ASN A 110 14.60 -14.22 -14.44
N ARG A 111 15.10 -14.06 -15.66
CA ARG A 111 15.79 -15.09 -16.48
C ARG A 111 17.17 -14.62 -16.95
N ASN A 112 17.62 -13.45 -16.50
CA ASN A 112 18.79 -12.77 -17.05
C ASN A 112 20.00 -12.73 -16.10
N PHE A 113 19.91 -13.39 -14.93
CA PHE A 113 21.03 -13.49 -13.98
C PHE A 113 21.94 -14.67 -14.29
N PRO A 114 23.20 -14.67 -13.81
CA PRO A 114 24.20 -15.67 -14.17
C PRO A 114 23.78 -17.12 -13.87
N THR A 115 23.86 -18.00 -14.88
CA THR A 115 23.52 -19.43 -14.74
C THR A 115 24.75 -20.32 -14.62
N LYS A 116 25.95 -19.81 -15.01
CA LYS A 116 27.24 -20.53 -14.96
C LYS A 116 28.28 -19.69 -14.23
N THR A 117 29.34 -20.34 -13.76
CA THR A 117 30.51 -19.65 -13.21
C THR A 117 31.09 -18.73 -14.30
N ASN A 118 31.42 -17.49 -13.91
CA ASN A 118 31.95 -16.46 -14.80
C ASN A 118 30.97 -15.98 -15.92
N ALA A 119 29.72 -16.43 -15.94
CA ALA A 119 28.72 -15.86 -16.82
C ALA A 119 28.34 -14.45 -16.38
N ALA A 120 28.22 -13.54 -17.34
CA ALA A 120 27.66 -12.22 -17.09
C ALA A 120 26.13 -12.26 -17.07
N PRO A 121 25.48 -11.38 -16.30
CA PRO A 121 24.04 -11.15 -16.45
C PRO A 121 23.73 -10.56 -17.83
N ARG A 122 22.52 -10.79 -18.33
CA ARG A 122 22.09 -10.32 -19.64
C ARG A 122 21.25 -9.06 -19.52
N GLY A 123 21.59 -8.04 -20.29
CA GLY A 123 20.91 -6.73 -20.28
C GLY A 123 21.36 -5.80 -19.14
N ALA A 124 21.19 -4.50 -19.37
CA ALA A 124 21.72 -3.45 -18.49
C ALA A 124 21.13 -3.50 -17.07
N LEU A 125 19.81 -3.69 -16.95
CA LEU A 125 19.13 -3.70 -15.66
C LEU A 125 19.54 -4.92 -14.82
N ALA A 126 19.59 -6.12 -15.41
CA ALA A 126 20.07 -7.31 -14.70
C ALA A 126 21.55 -7.16 -14.30
N ALA A 127 22.37 -6.52 -15.13
CA ALA A 127 23.77 -6.25 -14.83
C ALA A 127 23.91 -5.27 -13.64
N ALA A 128 23.13 -4.21 -13.60
CA ALA A 128 23.13 -3.24 -12.51
C ALA A 128 22.65 -3.87 -11.18
N ILE A 129 21.57 -4.64 -11.20
CA ILE A 129 21.06 -5.36 -10.01
C ILE A 129 22.10 -6.37 -9.52
N TRP A 130 22.71 -7.12 -10.42
CA TRP A 130 23.75 -8.10 -10.06
C TRP A 130 25.00 -7.44 -9.48
N ALA A 131 25.44 -6.31 -10.05
CA ALA A 131 26.55 -5.53 -9.52
C ALA A 131 26.26 -5.03 -8.09
N GLN A 132 25.06 -4.50 -7.84
CA GLN A 132 24.62 -4.09 -6.51
C GLN A 132 24.54 -5.28 -5.53
N THR A 133 24.01 -6.42 -5.96
CA THR A 133 23.96 -7.64 -5.15
C THR A 133 25.36 -8.09 -4.72
N LYS A 134 26.32 -8.09 -5.66
CA LYS A 134 27.72 -8.39 -5.33
C LYS A 134 28.38 -7.38 -4.40
N ALA A 135 28.06 -6.09 -4.56
CA ALA A 135 28.63 -5.03 -3.74
C ALA A 135 28.17 -5.10 -2.29
N VAL A 136 26.88 -5.41 -2.05
CA VAL A 136 26.34 -5.50 -0.68
C VAL A 136 26.65 -6.83 0.01
N LYS A 137 27.01 -7.88 -0.74
CA LYS A 137 27.38 -9.22 -0.22
C LYS A 137 26.34 -9.75 0.79
N PRO A 138 25.10 -10.01 0.38
CA PRO A 138 24.06 -10.38 1.32
C PRO A 138 24.30 -11.77 1.90
N ASP A 139 24.09 -11.90 3.22
CA ASP A 139 23.99 -13.22 3.88
C ASP A 139 22.67 -13.90 3.51
N TRP A 140 21.59 -13.08 3.39
CA TRP A 140 20.26 -13.52 3.01
C TRP A 140 19.69 -12.67 1.88
N LEU A 141 19.03 -13.32 0.92
CA LEU A 141 18.27 -12.69 -0.14
C LEU A 141 16.83 -13.21 -0.14
N LEU A 142 15.86 -12.30 -0.07
CA LEU A 142 14.44 -12.60 -0.27
C LEU A 142 13.97 -11.87 -1.53
N ASP A 143 13.52 -12.66 -2.51
CA ASP A 143 12.94 -12.17 -3.76
C ASP A 143 11.42 -12.35 -3.68
N LEU A 144 10.66 -11.25 -3.68
CA LEU A 144 9.23 -11.23 -3.40
C LEU A 144 8.42 -11.31 -4.68
N HIS A 145 7.71 -12.42 -4.86
CA HIS A 145 6.98 -12.79 -6.08
C HIS A 145 5.54 -13.24 -5.80
N GLU A 146 4.81 -13.51 -6.87
CA GLU A 146 3.47 -14.10 -6.81
C GLU A 146 3.32 -15.27 -7.77
N GLY A 147 2.89 -16.40 -7.20
CA GLY A 147 2.68 -17.65 -7.92
C GLY A 147 1.21 -17.90 -8.24
N TYR A 148 0.94 -18.46 -9.42
CA TYR A 148 -0.36 -19.07 -9.68
C TYR A 148 -0.43 -20.46 -9.03
N PRO A 149 -1.60 -20.88 -8.52
CA PRO A 149 -1.75 -22.22 -7.97
C PRO A 149 -1.56 -23.28 -9.05
N LYS A 150 -1.12 -24.46 -8.63
CA LYS A 150 -1.05 -25.63 -9.51
C LYS A 150 -2.47 -26.13 -9.77
N LEU A 151 -2.91 -26.05 -11.00
CA LEU A 151 -4.18 -26.55 -11.47
C LEU A 151 -3.96 -27.67 -12.51
N ALA A 152 -5.01 -28.45 -12.80
CA ALA A 152 -4.94 -29.48 -13.85
C ALA A 152 -4.53 -28.89 -15.21
N THR A 153 -4.96 -27.65 -15.50
CA THR A 153 -4.61 -26.88 -16.70
C THR A 153 -3.32 -26.06 -16.59
N ARG A 154 -2.70 -25.97 -15.39
CA ARG A 154 -1.50 -25.21 -15.10
C ARG A 154 -0.61 -26.00 -14.16
N THR A 155 0.15 -26.95 -14.73
CA THR A 155 0.95 -27.92 -13.97
C THR A 155 2.20 -27.33 -13.32
N ASN A 156 2.71 -26.19 -13.82
CA ASN A 156 3.91 -25.48 -13.33
C ASN A 156 3.61 -24.37 -12.32
N GLY A 157 2.38 -24.25 -11.83
CA GLY A 157 2.02 -23.27 -10.81
C GLY A 157 2.70 -23.57 -9.47
N VAL A 158 3.29 -22.56 -8.83
CA VAL A 158 3.97 -22.67 -7.53
C VAL A 158 3.09 -22.26 -6.35
N GLY A 159 2.00 -21.52 -6.60
CA GLY A 159 1.07 -21.03 -5.57
C GLY A 159 1.80 -20.24 -4.48
N SER A 160 1.22 -20.24 -3.27
CA SER A 160 1.94 -19.71 -2.10
C SER A 160 3.08 -20.67 -1.75
N SER A 161 4.32 -20.20 -1.84
CA SER A 161 5.49 -21.03 -1.56
C SER A 161 6.73 -20.25 -1.15
N LEU A 162 7.62 -20.90 -0.44
CA LEU A 162 9.00 -20.46 -0.25
C LEU A 162 9.89 -21.39 -1.07
N ILE A 163 10.55 -20.86 -2.10
CA ILE A 163 11.43 -21.63 -2.98
C ILE A 163 12.87 -21.33 -2.60
N VAL A 164 13.57 -22.33 -2.06
CA VAL A 164 14.89 -22.14 -1.44
C VAL A 164 16.02 -22.72 -2.26
N MET A 165 17.15 -22.04 -2.24
CA MET A 165 18.44 -22.64 -2.54
C MET A 165 18.86 -23.52 -1.34
N THR A 166 19.27 -24.74 -1.63
CA THR A 166 19.55 -25.72 -0.58
C THR A 166 21.00 -25.70 -0.14
N PRO A 167 21.36 -25.01 0.95
CA PRO A 167 22.20 -25.61 1.95
C PRO A 167 21.34 -26.08 3.15
N MET A 168 21.70 -27.17 3.80
CA MET A 168 20.95 -27.72 4.95
C MET A 168 20.75 -26.70 6.09
N LEU A 169 21.65 -25.75 6.26
CA LEU A 169 21.56 -24.68 7.28
C LEU A 169 20.41 -23.68 7.06
N THR A 170 19.87 -23.59 5.85
CA THR A 170 18.76 -22.67 5.53
C THR A 170 17.42 -23.23 5.99
N LEU A 171 17.24 -24.55 6.02
CA LEU A 171 15.95 -25.19 6.25
C LEU A 171 15.29 -24.87 7.61
N PRO A 172 16.00 -24.86 8.77
CA PRO A 172 15.37 -24.55 10.06
C PRO A 172 14.83 -23.10 10.11
N VAL A 173 15.55 -22.16 9.47
CA VAL A 173 15.09 -20.78 9.38
C VAL A 173 13.86 -20.70 8.49
N VAL A 174 13.90 -21.29 7.30
CA VAL A 174 12.81 -21.27 6.34
C VAL A 174 11.54 -21.94 6.87
N SER A 175 11.65 -23.02 7.65
CA SER A 175 10.48 -23.62 8.33
C SER A 175 9.79 -22.60 9.23
N ASN A 176 10.55 -21.81 9.98
CA ASN A 176 9.99 -20.73 10.80
C ASN A 176 9.32 -19.61 9.98
N LEU A 177 9.85 -19.30 8.78
CA LEU A 177 9.24 -18.35 7.87
C LEU A 177 7.91 -18.89 7.33
N LEU A 178 7.89 -20.16 6.97
CA LEU A 178 6.72 -20.88 6.48
C LEU A 178 5.60 -20.88 7.53
N ASP A 179 5.92 -21.21 8.78
CA ASP A 179 4.97 -21.19 9.88
C ASP A 179 4.41 -19.79 10.09
N ALA A 180 5.26 -18.75 10.10
CA ALA A 180 4.84 -17.38 10.26
C ALA A 180 3.89 -16.92 9.13
N ALA A 181 4.21 -17.25 7.88
CA ALA A 181 3.35 -16.94 6.74
C ALA A 181 1.98 -17.62 6.86
N ASN A 182 1.96 -18.87 7.32
CA ASN A 182 0.75 -19.68 7.46
C ASN A 182 -0.14 -19.29 8.65
N THR A 183 0.33 -18.46 9.59
CA THR A 183 -0.50 -18.04 10.75
C THR A 183 -1.69 -17.19 10.35
N ILE A 184 -1.60 -16.46 9.24
CA ILE A 184 -2.66 -15.56 8.77
C ILE A 184 -3.45 -16.11 7.59
N VAL A 185 -3.05 -17.27 7.04
CA VAL A 185 -3.73 -17.89 5.89
C VAL A 185 -4.90 -18.74 6.38
N THR A 186 -6.11 -18.26 6.17
CA THR A 186 -7.36 -18.96 6.53
C THR A 186 -7.77 -20.00 5.49
N ASN A 187 -7.52 -19.73 4.21
CA ASN A 187 -7.81 -20.67 3.12
C ASN A 187 -6.70 -21.70 3.00
N THR A 188 -7.00 -22.96 3.33
CA THR A 188 -6.01 -24.05 3.31
C THR A 188 -5.38 -24.28 1.93
N ALA A 189 -6.09 -23.98 0.83
CA ALA A 189 -5.56 -24.08 -0.54
C ALA A 189 -4.48 -23.03 -0.83
N GLN A 190 -4.46 -21.94 -0.07
CA GLN A 190 -3.49 -20.84 -0.18
C GLN A 190 -2.33 -20.94 0.82
N ARG A 191 -2.25 -22.03 1.61
CA ARG A 191 -1.15 -22.22 2.55
C ARG A 191 0.19 -22.34 1.84
N PHE A 192 1.19 -21.68 2.42
CA PHE A 192 2.56 -21.72 1.91
C PHE A 192 3.17 -23.11 2.02
N ARG A 193 3.92 -23.48 0.99
CA ARG A 193 4.65 -24.75 0.89
C ARG A 193 6.12 -24.47 0.66
N LEU A 194 6.97 -25.41 1.11
CA LEU A 194 8.40 -25.38 0.82
C LEU A 194 8.65 -26.03 -0.54
N LEU A 195 9.28 -25.29 -1.43
CA LEU A 195 9.82 -25.78 -2.71
C LEU A 195 11.33 -25.59 -2.73
N ARG A 196 11.99 -26.30 -3.61
CA ARG A 196 13.46 -26.27 -3.74
C ARG A 196 13.86 -25.88 -5.15
N GLN A 197 15.05 -25.29 -5.26
CA GLN A 197 15.70 -24.90 -6.49
C GLN A 197 14.93 -23.85 -7.29
N PRO A 198 15.14 -22.55 -6.99
CA PRO A 198 14.68 -21.45 -7.82
C PRO A 198 15.08 -21.67 -9.28
N ILE A 199 14.27 -21.17 -10.20
CA ILE A 199 14.49 -21.35 -11.64
C ILE A 199 15.85 -20.78 -12.09
N ALA A 200 16.51 -21.46 -13.00
CA ALA A 200 17.77 -21.00 -13.59
C ALA A 200 17.61 -19.63 -14.24
N GLY A 201 18.59 -18.74 -14.05
CA GLY A 201 18.55 -17.36 -14.50
C GLY A 201 17.78 -16.41 -13.59
N SER A 202 17.17 -16.86 -12.49
CA SER A 202 16.63 -15.99 -11.46
C SER A 202 17.73 -15.38 -10.60
N LEU A 203 17.44 -14.21 -9.99
CA LEU A 203 18.36 -13.55 -9.06
C LEU A 203 18.65 -14.43 -7.85
N ALA A 204 17.62 -15.04 -7.25
CA ALA A 204 17.77 -15.90 -6.10
C ALA A 204 18.66 -17.13 -6.41
N ARG A 205 18.48 -17.76 -7.59
CA ARG A 205 19.33 -18.87 -8.02
C ARG A 205 20.78 -18.43 -8.20
N ALA A 206 20.99 -17.30 -8.88
CA ALA A 206 22.34 -16.78 -9.13
C ALA A 206 23.04 -16.40 -7.80
N ALA A 207 22.34 -15.74 -6.87
CA ALA A 207 22.89 -15.35 -5.57
C ALA A 207 23.28 -16.57 -4.74
N GLY A 208 22.42 -17.58 -4.68
CA GLY A 208 22.74 -18.81 -3.96
C GLY A 208 23.92 -19.58 -4.54
N ASP A 209 23.91 -19.80 -5.87
CA ASP A 209 24.94 -20.59 -6.56
C ASP A 209 26.31 -19.85 -6.65
N ARG A 210 26.32 -18.51 -6.72
CA ARG A 210 27.53 -17.73 -7.04
C ARG A 210 28.11 -16.95 -5.87
N LEU A 211 27.27 -16.59 -4.89
CA LEU A 211 27.71 -15.80 -3.75
C LEU A 211 27.62 -16.57 -2.42
N GLY A 212 27.07 -17.79 -2.46
CA GLY A 212 26.86 -18.59 -1.24
C GLY A 212 25.79 -18.02 -0.29
N CYS A 213 24.98 -17.11 -0.79
CA CYS A 213 23.93 -16.44 -0.05
C CYS A 213 22.75 -17.40 0.23
N HIS A 214 22.11 -17.27 1.40
CA HIS A 214 20.85 -17.95 1.70
C HIS A 214 19.71 -17.29 0.93
N ALA A 215 19.40 -17.78 -0.27
CA ALA A 215 18.43 -17.16 -1.17
C ALA A 215 17.07 -17.87 -1.13
N VAL A 216 16.01 -17.10 -1.03
CA VAL A 216 14.61 -17.54 -0.98
C VAL A 216 13.78 -16.71 -1.93
N ILE A 217 12.99 -17.35 -2.82
CA ILE A 217 11.87 -16.70 -3.49
C ILE A 217 10.64 -16.92 -2.60
N ALA A 218 9.98 -15.84 -2.21
CA ALA A 218 8.72 -15.88 -1.49
C ALA A 218 7.58 -15.58 -2.48
N GLU A 219 6.73 -16.58 -2.72
CA GLU A 219 5.59 -16.49 -3.64
C GLU A 219 4.30 -16.38 -2.83
N THR A 220 3.54 -15.29 -2.98
CA THR A 220 2.14 -15.25 -2.51
C THR A 220 1.19 -15.69 -3.61
N SER A 221 -0.04 -16.09 -3.27
CA SER A 221 -0.96 -16.62 -4.27
C SER A 221 -1.68 -15.51 -5.03
N ARG A 222 -1.61 -15.52 -6.35
CA ARG A 222 -2.40 -14.63 -7.22
C ARG A 222 -3.91 -14.87 -7.16
N ASP A 223 -4.36 -16.00 -6.63
CA ASP A 223 -5.79 -16.28 -6.42
C ASP A 223 -6.37 -15.55 -5.20
N ASN A 224 -5.53 -14.96 -4.36
CA ASN A 224 -5.99 -14.07 -3.32
C ASN A 224 -6.23 -12.67 -3.92
N PRO A 225 -7.49 -12.21 -4.03
CA PRO A 225 -7.78 -10.90 -4.63
C PRO A 225 -7.33 -9.73 -3.76
N ASN A 226 -7.08 -9.95 -2.45
CA ASN A 226 -6.70 -8.90 -1.51
C ASN A 226 -5.19 -8.62 -1.58
N ILE A 227 -4.83 -7.50 -2.23
CA ILE A 227 -3.44 -7.06 -2.37
C ILE A 227 -2.83 -6.72 -1.00
N SER A 228 -3.60 -6.11 -0.09
CA SER A 228 -3.12 -5.76 1.26
C SER A 228 -2.75 -7.00 2.06
N GLU A 229 -3.50 -8.09 1.94
CA GLU A 229 -3.15 -9.37 2.57
C GLU A 229 -1.90 -9.98 1.95
N ARG A 230 -1.77 -10.00 0.62
CA ARG A 230 -0.59 -10.51 -0.08
C ARG A 230 0.68 -9.73 0.31
N THR A 231 0.61 -8.40 0.34
CA THR A 231 1.74 -7.57 0.80
C THR A 231 2.07 -7.84 2.26
N ARG A 232 1.06 -8.03 3.12
CA ARG A 232 1.27 -8.36 4.54
C ARG A 232 1.92 -9.73 4.72
N GLN A 233 1.57 -10.74 3.91
CA GLN A 233 2.22 -12.05 3.93
C GLN A 233 3.73 -11.91 3.65
N HIS A 234 4.13 -11.14 2.65
CA HIS A 234 5.53 -10.83 2.37
C HIS A 234 6.22 -10.15 3.55
N ARG A 235 5.60 -9.12 4.15
CA ARG A 235 6.17 -8.42 5.31
C ARG A 235 6.37 -9.34 6.51
N LEU A 236 5.42 -10.24 6.77
CA LEU A 236 5.53 -11.22 7.85
C LEU A 236 6.72 -12.18 7.64
N ILE A 237 6.93 -12.64 6.41
CA ILE A 237 8.06 -13.50 6.05
C ILE A 237 9.38 -12.77 6.32
N VAL A 238 9.54 -11.54 5.78
CA VAL A 238 10.76 -10.75 5.97
C VAL A 238 10.97 -10.40 7.45
N HIS A 239 9.93 -9.94 8.15
CA HIS A 239 10.01 -9.62 9.57
C HIS A 239 10.43 -10.84 10.41
N ARG A 240 9.90 -12.03 10.10
CA ARG A 240 10.26 -13.26 10.79
C ARG A 240 11.74 -13.61 10.58
N LEU A 241 12.26 -13.39 9.35
CA LEU A 241 13.70 -13.55 9.10
C LEU A 241 14.52 -12.58 9.94
N LEU A 242 14.20 -11.28 9.90
CA LEU A 242 14.93 -10.27 10.67
C LEU A 242 14.93 -10.59 12.17
N ARG A 243 13.81 -11.07 12.72
CA ARG A 243 13.75 -11.56 14.12
C ARG A 243 14.66 -12.73 14.39
N LYS A 244 14.72 -13.70 13.48
CA LYS A 244 15.63 -14.86 13.60
C LYS A 244 17.10 -14.45 13.56
N LEU A 245 17.41 -13.36 12.88
CA LEU A 245 18.74 -12.78 12.78
C LEU A 245 19.01 -11.70 13.85
N GLU A 246 18.07 -11.48 14.78
CA GLU A 246 18.13 -10.44 15.82
C GLU A 246 18.31 -9.02 15.24
N MET A 247 17.78 -8.79 14.05
CA MET A 247 17.87 -7.51 13.33
C MET A 247 16.62 -6.64 13.49
N ASP A 248 15.48 -7.19 13.90
CA ASP A 248 14.20 -6.49 13.92
C ASP A 248 14.18 -5.31 14.90
N ALA A 249 13.79 -4.13 14.42
CA ALA A 249 13.51 -2.94 15.23
C ALA A 249 12.04 -2.51 15.14
N ASN A 250 11.34 -2.91 14.06
CA ASN A 250 9.95 -2.57 13.80
C ASN A 250 9.08 -3.82 13.72
N GLY A 251 7.76 -3.65 13.92
CA GLY A 251 6.78 -4.69 13.63
C GLY A 251 6.48 -4.80 12.12
N PRO A 252 5.83 -5.91 11.70
CA PRO A 252 5.53 -6.16 10.29
C PRO A 252 4.45 -5.21 9.71
N ASP A 253 3.74 -4.51 10.55
CA ASP A 253 2.68 -3.57 10.17
C ASP A 253 3.18 -2.09 10.17
N VAL A 254 4.49 -1.84 10.21
CA VAL A 254 5.09 -0.55 9.85
C VAL A 254 5.15 -0.47 8.33
N LEU A 255 4.43 0.49 7.73
CA LEU A 255 4.26 0.62 6.28
C LEU A 255 5.01 1.81 5.71
N THR A 256 5.15 2.86 6.50
CA THR A 256 5.73 4.13 6.07
C THR A 256 6.55 4.74 7.19
N ARG A 257 7.36 5.71 6.86
CA ARG A 257 8.03 6.55 7.85
C ARG A 257 7.77 8.01 7.50
N ARG A 258 7.67 8.84 8.55
CA ARG A 258 7.45 10.27 8.37
C ARG A 258 8.64 10.91 7.65
N GLN A 259 8.35 11.59 6.54
CA GLN A 259 9.30 12.37 5.77
C GLN A 259 8.78 13.81 5.66
N PRO A 260 9.64 14.83 5.79
CA PRO A 260 9.22 16.21 5.61
C PRO A 260 8.63 16.44 4.21
N GLY A 261 7.50 17.14 4.14
CA GLY A 261 6.85 17.49 2.87
C GLY A 261 6.12 16.36 2.15
N VAL A 262 6.08 15.13 2.71
CA VAL A 262 5.36 13.99 2.12
C VAL A 262 4.10 13.73 2.93
N ILE A 263 2.96 13.72 2.24
CA ILE A 263 1.64 13.35 2.78
C ILE A 263 1.46 11.83 2.61
N ARG A 264 1.14 11.13 3.70
CA ARG A 264 0.96 9.68 3.70
C ARG A 264 -0.51 9.35 3.60
N VAL A 265 -0.86 8.61 2.55
CA VAL A 265 -2.24 8.26 2.21
C VAL A 265 -2.50 6.78 2.49
N ALA A 266 -3.41 6.49 3.41
CA ALA A 266 -3.97 5.15 3.60
C ALA A 266 -5.08 4.93 2.59
N LEU A 267 -4.80 4.20 1.53
CA LEU A 267 -5.76 3.85 0.49
C LEU A 267 -6.53 2.60 0.90
N TYR A 268 -7.82 2.76 1.19
CA TYR A 268 -8.65 1.64 1.66
C TYR A 268 -8.89 0.62 0.54
N ASP A 269 -8.45 -0.61 0.75
CA ASP A 269 -8.46 -1.71 -0.22
C ASP A 269 -9.04 -2.97 0.41
N ASP A 270 -10.36 -3.09 0.38
CA ASP A 270 -11.07 -4.26 0.87
C ASP A 270 -12.21 -4.63 -0.09
N SER A 271 -12.89 -5.76 0.14
CA SER A 271 -13.89 -6.33 -0.78
C SER A 271 -15.03 -5.37 -1.16
N GLY A 272 -15.27 -4.34 -0.34
CA GLY A 272 -16.23 -3.27 -0.63
C GLY A 272 -15.65 -2.10 -1.44
N GLY A 273 -14.33 -2.00 -1.58
CA GLY A 273 -13.63 -0.97 -2.32
C GLY A 273 -13.20 -1.44 -3.70
N HIS A 274 -13.36 -0.60 -4.72
CA HIS A 274 -12.86 -0.84 -6.06
C HIS A 274 -11.71 0.11 -6.38
N THR A 275 -10.60 -0.08 -5.67
CA THR A 275 -9.39 0.69 -5.93
C THR A 275 -8.77 0.22 -7.24
N ARG A 276 -8.87 1.07 -8.25
CA ARG A 276 -8.15 0.84 -9.49
C ARG A 276 -6.68 1.16 -9.29
N VAL A 277 -5.83 0.34 -9.87
CA VAL A 277 -4.39 0.58 -9.90
C VAL A 277 -4.05 1.97 -10.44
N SER A 278 -4.80 2.46 -11.44
CA SER A 278 -4.63 3.81 -11.99
C SER A 278 -4.81 4.95 -10.96
N VAL A 279 -5.57 4.75 -9.90
CA VAL A 279 -5.74 5.74 -8.81
C VAL A 279 -4.49 5.77 -7.94
N GLU A 280 -4.00 4.61 -7.53
CA GLU A 280 -2.75 4.47 -6.78
C GLU A 280 -1.56 5.08 -7.55
N ASP A 281 -1.44 4.79 -8.85
CA ASP A 281 -0.41 5.37 -9.71
C ASP A 281 -0.45 6.91 -9.76
N LYS A 282 -1.65 7.50 -9.80
CA LYS A 282 -1.80 8.97 -9.81
C LYS A 282 -1.30 9.58 -8.51
N LEU A 283 -1.62 8.93 -7.38
CA LEU A 283 -1.17 9.36 -6.07
C LEU A 283 0.36 9.26 -5.94
N ASP A 284 0.93 8.12 -6.32
CA ASP A 284 2.38 7.86 -6.21
C ASP A 284 3.23 8.72 -7.15
N ARG A 285 2.68 9.07 -8.33
CA ARG A 285 3.38 9.95 -9.29
C ARG A 285 3.34 11.42 -8.91
N ALA A 286 2.54 11.80 -7.93
CA ALA A 286 2.42 13.18 -7.48
C ALA A 286 3.71 13.71 -6.80
N GLY A 287 4.61 12.82 -6.37
CA GLY A 287 5.94 13.14 -5.83
C GLY A 287 5.95 13.65 -4.38
N ASP A 288 4.85 14.22 -3.90
CA ASP A 288 4.62 14.71 -2.54
C ASP A 288 3.65 13.82 -1.74
N LEU A 289 3.18 12.72 -2.34
CA LEU A 289 2.31 11.73 -1.71
C LEU A 289 3.03 10.37 -1.62
N GLU A 290 2.81 9.67 -0.52
CA GLU A 290 3.21 8.27 -0.32
C GLU A 290 1.97 7.46 -0.01
N THR A 291 1.63 6.48 -0.86
CA THR A 291 0.37 5.76 -0.78
C THR A 291 0.61 4.30 -0.41
N HIS A 292 -0.15 3.80 0.55
CA HIS A 292 -0.16 2.38 0.88
C HIS A 292 -1.59 1.87 1.02
N ARG A 293 -1.85 0.69 0.45
CA ARG A 293 -3.13 0.01 0.62
C ARG A 293 -3.27 -0.54 2.03
N VAL A 294 -4.44 -0.33 2.62
CA VAL A 294 -4.79 -0.80 3.96
C VAL A 294 -6.15 -1.48 3.94
N ASP A 295 -6.27 -2.61 4.63
CA ASP A 295 -7.52 -3.34 4.83
C ASP A 295 -8.12 -3.11 6.23
N GLY A 296 -9.35 -3.59 6.45
CA GLY A 296 -10.03 -3.46 7.74
C GLY A 296 -9.25 -4.06 8.90
N GLY A 297 -8.60 -5.20 8.69
CA GLY A 297 -7.77 -5.85 9.72
C GLY A 297 -6.53 -5.04 10.10
N MET A 298 -5.89 -4.38 9.15
CA MET A 298 -4.76 -3.46 9.41
C MET A 298 -5.25 -2.21 10.16
N ILE A 299 -6.41 -1.67 9.77
CA ILE A 299 -7.04 -0.52 10.44
C ILE A 299 -7.34 -0.85 11.89
N GLU A 300 -7.93 -2.01 12.18
CA GLU A 300 -8.20 -2.45 13.55
C GLU A 300 -6.94 -2.59 14.41
N ARG A 301 -5.78 -2.87 13.80
CA ARG A 301 -4.48 -2.94 14.48
C ARG A 301 -3.80 -1.58 14.62
N GLY A 302 -4.48 -0.47 14.26
CA GLY A 302 -3.99 0.88 14.49
C GLY A 302 -3.07 1.43 13.41
N VAL A 303 -3.06 0.84 12.20
CA VAL A 303 -2.17 1.27 11.11
C VAL A 303 -2.36 2.75 10.73
N LEU A 304 -3.56 3.31 10.93
CA LEU A 304 -3.88 4.70 10.54
C LEU A 304 -3.04 5.75 11.28
N GLU A 305 -2.46 5.44 12.45
CA GLU A 305 -1.55 6.34 13.18
C GLU A 305 -0.30 6.73 12.37
N GLN A 306 0.01 5.97 11.33
CA GLN A 306 1.14 6.21 10.44
C GLN A 306 0.80 7.16 9.28
N PHE A 307 -0.47 7.48 9.07
CA PHE A 307 -0.96 8.19 7.90
C PHE A 307 -1.49 9.59 8.23
N ASP A 308 -1.63 10.40 7.20
CA ASP A 308 -2.16 11.76 7.28
C ASP A 308 -3.58 11.83 6.69
N VAL A 309 -3.87 10.98 5.70
CA VAL A 309 -5.16 10.93 5.00
C VAL A 309 -5.64 9.49 4.87
N PHE A 310 -6.92 9.25 5.18
CA PHE A 310 -7.65 8.03 4.83
C PHE A 310 -8.45 8.28 3.56
N PHE A 311 -8.12 7.55 2.50
CA PHE A 311 -8.82 7.64 1.21
C PHE A 311 -9.74 6.43 1.03
N ALA A 312 -11.04 6.68 1.00
CA ALA A 312 -12.07 5.67 0.72
C ALA A 312 -12.52 5.76 -0.75
N PRO A 313 -12.21 4.76 -1.58
CA PRO A 313 -12.47 4.79 -3.02
C PRO A 313 -13.94 4.49 -3.36
N GLY A 314 -14.26 4.54 -4.66
CA GLY A 314 -15.51 4.01 -5.20
C GLY A 314 -15.71 2.52 -4.93
N GLY A 315 -16.92 2.00 -5.17
CA GLY A 315 -17.28 0.59 -4.97
C GLY A 315 -18.64 0.43 -4.29
N SER A 316 -18.69 -0.33 -3.19
CA SER A 316 -19.91 -0.52 -2.38
C SER A 316 -19.74 0.10 -0.99
N GLY A 317 -20.43 1.21 -0.72
CA GLY A 317 -20.34 1.86 0.59
C GLY A 317 -20.80 0.96 1.76
N SER A 318 -21.83 0.15 1.56
CA SER A 318 -22.25 -0.85 2.56
C SER A 318 -21.26 -2.02 2.67
N GLY A 319 -20.61 -2.39 1.57
CA GLY A 319 -19.51 -3.35 1.56
C GLY A 319 -18.33 -2.84 2.38
N GLN A 320 -17.84 -1.64 2.09
CA GLN A 320 -16.76 -0.99 2.84
C GLN A 320 -17.07 -0.92 4.35
N ALA A 321 -18.30 -0.51 4.71
CA ALA A 321 -18.72 -0.44 6.10
C ALA A 321 -18.76 -1.81 6.81
N ARG A 322 -19.14 -2.86 6.08
CA ARG A 322 -19.17 -4.24 6.59
C ARG A 322 -17.77 -4.78 6.83
N GLU A 323 -16.87 -4.61 5.85
CA GLU A 323 -15.49 -5.12 5.93
C GLU A 323 -14.66 -4.38 7.00
N LEU A 324 -14.90 -3.07 7.20
CA LEU A 324 -14.33 -2.35 8.34
C LEU A 324 -14.79 -2.92 9.70
N GLY A 325 -15.96 -3.56 9.75
CA GLY A 325 -16.55 -3.94 11.02
C GLY A 325 -16.88 -2.72 11.90
N GLU A 326 -17.38 -2.95 13.09
CA GLU A 326 -17.67 -1.87 14.03
C GLU A 326 -16.39 -1.23 14.56
N LYS A 327 -15.43 -2.07 14.93
CA LYS A 327 -14.14 -1.64 15.48
C LYS A 327 -13.32 -0.83 14.48
N GLY A 328 -13.23 -1.28 13.23
CA GLY A 328 -12.53 -0.54 12.17
C GLY A 328 -13.18 0.81 11.89
N ARG A 329 -14.53 0.88 11.85
CA ARG A 329 -15.25 2.16 11.72
C ARG A 329 -14.98 3.12 12.87
N GLU A 330 -14.86 2.60 14.09
CA GLU A 330 -14.52 3.42 15.26
C GLU A 330 -13.09 3.95 15.17
N VAL A 331 -12.13 3.13 14.70
CA VAL A 331 -10.75 3.57 14.46
C VAL A 331 -10.71 4.69 13.41
N VAL A 332 -11.44 4.56 12.30
CA VAL A 332 -11.51 5.62 11.28
C VAL A 332 -12.12 6.90 11.85
N ARG A 333 -13.22 6.81 12.64
CA ARG A 333 -13.81 7.98 13.30
C ARG A 333 -12.80 8.68 14.23
N LYS A 334 -12.09 7.94 15.07
CA LYS A 334 -11.07 8.47 15.97
C LYS A 334 -9.90 9.11 15.23
N PHE A 335 -9.46 8.49 14.14
CA PHE A 335 -8.42 9.03 13.27
C PHE A 335 -8.82 10.41 12.74
N VAL A 336 -10.02 10.53 12.15
CA VAL A 336 -10.49 11.83 11.63
C VAL A 336 -10.74 12.81 12.77
N GLN A 337 -11.34 12.38 13.89
CA GLN A 337 -11.58 13.24 15.05
C GLN A 337 -10.28 13.82 15.61
N GLY A 338 -9.19 13.07 15.57
CA GLY A 338 -7.85 13.48 16.02
C GLY A 338 -7.08 14.36 15.04
N GLY A 339 -7.65 14.70 13.89
CA GLY A 339 -7.03 15.60 12.91
C GLY A 339 -6.62 14.94 11.58
N GLY A 340 -6.76 13.63 11.45
CA GLY A 340 -6.54 12.94 10.18
C GLY A 340 -7.53 13.37 9.10
N GLY A 341 -7.07 13.41 7.84
CA GLY A 341 -7.90 13.76 6.70
C GLY A 341 -8.77 12.61 6.20
N TYR A 342 -9.93 12.91 5.63
CA TYR A 342 -10.78 11.93 4.96
C TYR A 342 -11.10 12.39 3.54
N VAL A 343 -10.83 11.52 2.57
CA VAL A 343 -11.24 11.71 1.17
C VAL A 343 -12.18 10.56 0.80
N GLY A 344 -13.41 10.87 0.39
CA GLY A 344 -14.39 9.87 -0.01
C GLY A 344 -14.88 10.08 -1.43
N ILE A 345 -14.76 9.07 -2.29
CA ILE A 345 -15.28 9.11 -3.66
C ILE A 345 -16.39 8.08 -3.81
N CYS A 346 -17.55 8.47 -4.31
CA CYS A 346 -18.69 7.59 -4.61
C CYS A 346 -19.06 6.71 -3.39
N ALA A 347 -18.63 5.44 -3.32
CA ALA A 347 -18.83 4.56 -2.17
C ALA A 347 -18.20 5.12 -0.88
N GLY A 348 -17.01 5.70 -0.95
CA GLY A 348 -16.37 6.40 0.16
C GLY A 348 -17.15 7.62 0.62
N ALA A 349 -17.84 8.31 -0.29
CA ALA A 349 -18.73 9.42 0.04
C ALA A 349 -19.99 8.92 0.78
N TYR A 350 -20.56 7.77 0.38
CA TYR A 350 -21.60 7.09 1.17
C TYR A 350 -21.09 6.73 2.57
N LEU A 351 -19.90 6.11 2.65
CA LEU A 351 -19.31 5.67 3.90
C LEU A 351 -19.14 6.82 4.91
N ALA A 352 -18.79 8.02 4.44
CA ALA A 352 -18.67 9.22 5.30
C ALA A 352 -20.01 9.75 5.79
N SER A 353 -21.09 9.57 5.00
CA SER A 353 -22.39 10.19 5.20
C SER A 353 -23.15 9.66 6.43
N ARG A 354 -24.13 10.40 6.88
CA ARG A 354 -25.06 9.93 7.91
C ARG A 354 -26.13 9.02 7.33
N SER A 355 -26.39 7.90 7.99
CA SER A 355 -27.47 6.99 7.63
C SER A 355 -28.06 6.34 8.87
N THR A 356 -29.40 6.23 8.91
CA THR A 356 -30.11 5.42 9.93
C THR A 356 -30.30 3.98 9.50
N LYS A 357 -30.10 3.70 8.20
CA LYS A 357 -30.33 2.37 7.59
C LYS A 357 -29.06 1.57 7.38
N ARG A 358 -27.90 2.22 7.39
CA ARG A 358 -26.60 1.61 7.12
C ARG A 358 -25.58 2.02 8.17
N PRO A 359 -24.68 1.14 8.59
CA PRO A 359 -23.69 1.43 9.62
C PRO A 359 -22.50 2.21 9.04
N TYR A 360 -22.78 3.38 8.42
CA TYR A 360 -21.76 4.27 7.91
C TYR A 360 -21.02 5.00 9.04
N LEU A 361 -19.96 5.72 8.70
CA LEU A 361 -19.14 6.45 9.67
C LEU A 361 -19.90 7.60 10.34
N GLY A 362 -20.77 8.28 9.57
CA GLY A 362 -21.54 9.42 10.08
C GLY A 362 -20.67 10.63 10.43
N ILE A 363 -19.47 10.73 9.87
CA ILE A 363 -18.51 11.81 10.12
C ILE A 363 -18.82 13.08 9.28
N LEU A 364 -19.54 12.93 8.17
CA LEU A 364 -19.99 14.02 7.31
C LEU A 364 -21.47 14.30 7.57
N ASN A 365 -21.81 15.56 7.88
CA ASN A 365 -23.18 15.95 8.19
C ASN A 365 -24.04 16.12 6.94
N ALA A 366 -24.14 15.08 6.13
CA ALA A 366 -25.00 15.00 4.95
C ALA A 366 -25.82 13.71 5.00
N GLY A 367 -27.12 13.83 4.81
CA GLY A 367 -28.03 12.70 4.63
C GLY A 367 -27.95 12.19 3.17
N ILE A 368 -28.48 10.98 2.94
CA ILE A 368 -28.58 10.39 1.60
C ILE A 368 -30.04 10.49 1.18
N ALA A 369 -30.34 11.31 0.18
CA ALA A 369 -31.68 11.52 -0.36
C ALA A 369 -32.04 10.44 -1.40
N ASP A 370 -31.06 10.03 -2.24
CA ASP A 370 -31.26 9.00 -3.24
C ASP A 370 -29.95 8.27 -3.57
N VAL A 371 -30.08 7.07 -4.18
CA VAL A 371 -29.00 6.14 -4.50
C VAL A 371 -29.24 5.53 -5.89
N ASP A 372 -28.25 4.82 -6.43
CA ASP A 372 -28.38 3.97 -7.63
C ASP A 372 -29.02 4.65 -8.84
N ARG A 373 -28.54 5.83 -9.19
CA ARG A 373 -29.04 6.63 -10.33
C ARG A 373 -28.52 6.16 -11.70
N GLY A 374 -27.48 5.29 -11.72
CA GLY A 374 -26.88 4.81 -12.95
C GLY A 374 -25.53 5.44 -13.26
N ARG A 375 -25.17 5.48 -14.54
CA ARG A 375 -23.89 5.97 -15.06
C ARG A 375 -24.12 7.04 -16.10
N ASP A 376 -23.33 8.12 -16.05
CA ASP A 376 -23.32 9.18 -17.05
C ASP A 376 -22.06 10.04 -16.90
N VAL A 377 -21.86 10.97 -17.82
CA VAL A 377 -20.95 12.11 -17.63
C VAL A 377 -21.79 13.30 -17.18
N VAL A 378 -21.66 13.67 -15.92
CA VAL A 378 -22.45 14.75 -15.32
C VAL A 378 -21.73 16.09 -15.38
N THR A 379 -22.49 17.17 -15.53
CA THR A 379 -22.01 18.53 -15.34
C THR A 379 -22.13 18.88 -13.86
N VAL A 380 -21.01 19.31 -13.26
CA VAL A 380 -20.95 19.85 -11.91
C VAL A 380 -20.55 21.33 -12.00
N GLU A 381 -21.41 22.21 -11.53
CA GLU A 381 -21.09 23.64 -11.39
C GLU A 381 -20.41 23.85 -10.04
N LEU A 382 -19.18 24.36 -10.07
CA LEU A 382 -18.40 24.67 -8.88
C LEU A 382 -18.88 26.01 -8.27
N THR A 383 -19.02 26.00 -6.93
CA THR A 383 -19.19 27.21 -6.16
C THR A 383 -17.90 28.06 -6.17
N GLU A 384 -17.94 29.29 -5.71
CA GLU A 384 -16.74 30.10 -5.51
C GLU A 384 -15.78 29.42 -4.50
N ALA A 385 -16.33 28.94 -3.39
CA ALA A 385 -15.57 28.14 -2.40
C ALA A 385 -14.95 26.88 -3.04
N GLY A 386 -15.71 26.19 -3.90
CA GLY A 386 -15.23 25.01 -4.63
C GLY A 386 -14.07 25.33 -5.54
N ARG A 387 -14.17 26.38 -6.35
CA ARG A 387 -13.05 26.79 -7.23
C ARG A 387 -11.80 27.15 -6.43
N LYS A 388 -11.96 27.94 -5.38
CA LYS A 388 -10.87 28.35 -4.50
C LYS A 388 -10.20 27.13 -3.84
N LEU A 389 -11.00 26.22 -3.26
CA LEU A 389 -10.49 25.05 -2.55
C LEU A 389 -9.81 24.06 -3.49
N LEU A 390 -10.37 23.84 -4.69
CA LEU A 390 -9.85 22.89 -5.66
C LEU A 390 -8.75 23.45 -6.57
N GLY A 391 -8.44 24.76 -6.44
CA GLY A 391 -7.46 25.43 -7.30
C GLY A 391 -7.88 25.44 -8.77
N CYS A 392 -9.18 25.54 -9.04
CA CYS A 392 -9.78 25.41 -10.37
C CYS A 392 -10.41 26.74 -10.80
N THR A 393 -10.16 27.16 -12.01
CA THR A 393 -10.73 28.39 -12.59
C THR A 393 -12.05 28.13 -13.31
N GLU A 394 -12.27 26.93 -13.80
CA GLU A 394 -13.46 26.51 -14.50
C GLU A 394 -14.69 26.58 -13.59
N ARG A 395 -15.79 27.13 -14.12
CA ARG A 395 -17.05 27.15 -13.41
C ARG A 395 -17.76 25.80 -13.45
N GLU A 396 -17.64 25.08 -14.55
CA GLU A 396 -18.30 23.80 -14.76
C GLU A 396 -17.29 22.73 -15.12
N LEU A 397 -17.48 21.53 -14.52
CA LEU A 397 -16.69 20.35 -14.80
C LEU A 397 -17.58 19.24 -15.37
N LYS A 398 -17.07 18.52 -16.36
CA LYS A 398 -17.65 17.25 -16.82
C LYS A 398 -16.98 16.12 -16.07
N ILE A 399 -17.73 15.37 -15.27
CA ILE A 399 -17.19 14.34 -14.38
C ILE A 399 -17.92 13.02 -14.60
N ASN A 400 -17.19 11.93 -14.70
CA ASN A 400 -17.76 10.58 -14.72
C ASN A 400 -18.58 10.35 -13.45
N TYR A 401 -19.81 9.88 -13.59
CA TYR A 401 -20.68 9.53 -12.48
C TYR A 401 -21.09 8.06 -12.56
N HIS A 402 -21.11 7.39 -11.43
CA HIS A 402 -21.56 6.02 -11.34
C HIS A 402 -22.18 5.75 -9.96
N ASN A 403 -23.48 5.88 -9.84
CA ASN A 403 -24.23 5.54 -8.62
C ASN A 403 -23.73 6.23 -7.32
N GLY A 404 -23.08 7.37 -7.41
CA GLY A 404 -22.68 8.13 -6.23
C GLY A 404 -23.90 8.66 -5.46
N PRO A 405 -23.75 9.09 -4.18
CA PRO A 405 -24.85 9.60 -3.38
C PRO A 405 -25.48 10.87 -3.98
N VAL A 406 -26.80 10.92 -3.99
CA VAL A 406 -27.52 12.19 -4.06
C VAL A 406 -27.71 12.64 -2.61
N TRP A 407 -27.02 13.68 -2.22
CA TRP A 407 -27.08 14.14 -0.84
C TRP A 407 -28.34 14.94 -0.55
N GLY A 408 -28.86 14.76 0.63
CA GLY A 408 -29.94 15.52 1.25
C GLY A 408 -29.46 16.26 2.49
N PRO A 409 -30.40 16.91 3.19
CA PRO A 409 -30.09 17.67 4.41
C PRO A 409 -29.37 16.84 5.46
N GLY A 410 -28.44 17.47 6.17
CA GLY A 410 -27.86 16.96 7.40
C GLY A 410 -28.73 17.23 8.61
N GLN A 411 -28.22 16.91 9.79
CA GLN A 411 -28.87 17.22 11.08
C GLN A 411 -28.63 18.70 11.43
N LYS A 412 -29.68 19.37 11.89
CA LYS A 412 -29.61 20.80 12.30
C LYS A 412 -28.71 21.04 13.51
N SER A 413 -28.49 20.01 14.34
CA SER A 413 -27.66 20.06 15.56
C SER A 413 -26.16 19.87 15.30
N ALA A 414 -25.73 19.60 14.08
CA ALA A 414 -24.33 19.40 13.73
C ALA A 414 -23.87 20.45 12.71
N PRO A 415 -22.55 20.77 12.65
CA PRO A 415 -22.01 21.72 11.68
C PRO A 415 -22.43 21.37 10.25
N ALA A 416 -22.87 22.38 9.49
CA ALA A 416 -23.25 22.18 8.09
C ALA A 416 -22.03 21.85 7.22
N CYS A 417 -22.25 21.03 6.18
CA CYS A 417 -21.26 20.84 5.13
C CYS A 417 -21.21 22.09 4.23
N GLU A 418 -20.02 22.42 3.75
CA GLU A 418 -19.84 23.41 2.71
C GLU A 418 -19.98 22.73 1.34
N VAL A 419 -20.80 23.30 0.48
CA VAL A 419 -21.01 22.79 -0.89
C VAL A 419 -19.97 23.39 -1.82
N LEU A 420 -19.15 22.52 -2.41
CA LEU A 420 -18.10 22.90 -3.35
C LEU A 420 -18.56 22.84 -4.81
N GLY A 421 -19.55 22.00 -5.10
CA GLY A 421 -20.13 21.87 -6.42
C GLY A 421 -21.52 21.26 -6.38
N VAL A 422 -22.36 21.62 -7.36
CA VAL A 422 -23.73 21.13 -7.49
C VAL A 422 -23.92 20.44 -8.83
N PHE A 423 -24.75 19.42 -8.87
CA PHE A 423 -25.14 18.77 -10.11
C PHE A 423 -25.98 19.71 -11.01
N ARG A 424 -25.66 19.71 -12.30
CA ARG A 424 -26.47 20.39 -13.35
C ARG A 424 -27.05 19.38 -14.35
N THR A 425 -26.72 18.12 -14.22
CA THR A 425 -27.25 17.00 -15.01
C THR A 425 -28.19 16.17 -14.14
N GLU A 426 -29.33 15.77 -14.72
CA GLU A 426 -30.21 14.75 -14.13
C GLU A 426 -29.88 13.38 -14.69
N VAL A 427 -29.66 12.41 -13.81
CA VAL A 427 -29.47 11.01 -14.18
C VAL A 427 -30.66 10.22 -13.63
N PHE A 428 -31.35 9.49 -14.48
CA PHE A 428 -32.52 8.71 -14.10
C PHE A 428 -32.16 7.24 -13.89
N PRO A 429 -32.63 6.62 -12.80
CA PRO A 429 -32.43 5.18 -12.60
C PRO A 429 -33.19 4.37 -13.66
N THR A 430 -32.56 3.31 -14.18
CA THR A 430 -33.12 2.48 -15.26
C THR A 430 -34.11 1.41 -14.76
N ASN A 431 -34.04 1.03 -13.50
CA ASN A 431 -34.76 -0.13 -12.92
C ASN A 431 -35.75 0.26 -11.80
N ARG A 432 -35.95 1.53 -11.55
CA ARG A 432 -36.89 2.06 -10.55
C ARG A 432 -37.30 3.50 -10.84
N THR A 433 -38.37 3.96 -10.24
CA THR A 433 -38.77 5.36 -10.25
C THR A 433 -38.14 6.10 -9.07
N THR A 434 -37.90 7.40 -9.23
CA THR A 434 -37.48 8.29 -8.16
C THR A 434 -38.30 9.57 -8.19
N ARG A 435 -38.54 10.15 -7.01
CA ARG A 435 -39.16 11.48 -6.85
C ARG A 435 -38.14 12.55 -6.48
N VAL A 436 -36.89 12.17 -6.29
CA VAL A 436 -35.79 13.08 -5.92
C VAL A 436 -35.19 13.64 -7.19
N THR A 437 -35.13 14.95 -7.32
CA THR A 437 -34.38 15.66 -8.36
C THR A 437 -32.90 15.69 -7.97
N MET A 438 -32.03 15.24 -8.86
CA MET A 438 -30.59 15.24 -8.64
C MET A 438 -29.97 16.60 -9.00
N SER A 439 -30.43 17.20 -10.10
CA SER A 439 -29.97 18.53 -10.51
C SER A 439 -30.23 19.57 -9.41
N GLY A 440 -29.24 20.41 -9.12
CA GLY A 440 -29.27 21.39 -8.04
C GLY A 440 -28.85 20.83 -6.67
N THR A 441 -28.70 19.49 -6.52
CA THR A 441 -28.19 18.93 -5.25
C THR A 441 -26.66 18.97 -5.20
N PRO A 442 -26.06 18.90 -4.01
CA PRO A 442 -24.60 18.85 -3.87
C PRO A 442 -23.97 17.67 -4.64
N ALA A 443 -22.84 17.91 -5.30
CA ALA A 443 -22.03 16.92 -5.99
C ALA A 443 -20.65 16.73 -5.34
N LEU A 444 -20.08 17.83 -4.82
CA LEU A 444 -18.87 17.87 -4.03
C LEU A 444 -19.14 18.65 -2.75
N ILE A 445 -18.75 18.10 -1.62
CA ILE A 445 -18.97 18.71 -0.31
C ILE A 445 -17.75 18.53 0.59
N THR A 446 -17.57 19.45 1.51
CA THR A 446 -16.56 19.35 2.57
C THR A 446 -17.17 19.63 3.93
N GLY A 447 -16.49 19.17 4.96
CA GLY A 447 -16.86 19.36 6.35
C GLY A 447 -15.72 19.03 7.29
N THR A 448 -16.01 19.10 8.58
CA THR A 448 -15.07 18.73 9.64
C THR A 448 -15.67 17.71 10.58
N TYR A 449 -14.83 16.88 11.19
CA TYR A 449 -15.20 15.99 12.26
C TYR A 449 -14.08 16.01 13.32
N GLY A 450 -14.36 16.60 14.48
CA GLY A 450 -13.31 16.96 15.44
C GLY A 450 -12.32 17.93 14.80
N GLN A 451 -11.05 17.57 14.77
CA GLN A 451 -9.98 18.36 14.18
C GLN A 451 -9.72 17.99 12.70
N GLY A 452 -10.30 16.89 12.21
CA GLY A 452 -10.04 16.39 10.87
C GLY A 452 -10.91 17.05 9.80
N ARG A 453 -10.36 17.11 8.59
CA ARG A 453 -11.02 17.65 7.40
C ARG A 453 -11.53 16.53 6.52
N ILE A 454 -12.73 16.71 5.99
CA ILE A 454 -13.40 15.73 5.14
C ILE A 454 -13.74 16.38 3.82
N ILE A 455 -13.41 15.73 2.73
CA ILE A 455 -13.85 16.12 1.40
C ILE A 455 -14.42 14.90 0.67
N CYS A 456 -15.61 15.05 0.11
CA CYS A 456 -16.31 13.98 -0.58
C CYS A 456 -16.78 14.40 -1.95
N SER A 457 -16.62 13.50 -2.92
CA SER A 457 -17.16 13.64 -4.27
C SER A 457 -18.15 12.50 -4.53
N SER A 458 -19.36 12.85 -4.97
CA SER A 458 -20.33 11.88 -5.48
C SER A 458 -19.90 11.34 -6.85
N PRO A 459 -19.54 12.17 -7.85
CA PRO A 459 -18.93 11.70 -9.10
C PRO A 459 -17.45 11.32 -8.91
N HIS A 460 -16.79 10.89 -9.99
CA HIS A 460 -15.47 10.26 -10.01
C HIS A 460 -14.39 11.14 -10.66
N PRO A 461 -13.88 12.21 -10.01
CA PRO A 461 -12.80 13.03 -10.57
C PRO A 461 -11.51 12.21 -10.76
N GLU A 462 -11.25 11.22 -9.90
CA GLU A 462 -10.07 10.34 -9.96
C GLU A 462 -10.03 9.47 -11.22
N SER A 463 -11.16 9.23 -11.86
CA SER A 463 -11.28 8.42 -13.08
C SER A 463 -11.72 9.22 -14.30
N THR A 464 -11.77 10.55 -14.18
CA THR A 464 -12.14 11.46 -15.27
C THR A 464 -10.90 12.06 -15.90
N ALA A 465 -10.76 11.93 -17.21
CA ALA A 465 -9.61 12.49 -17.95
C ALA A 465 -9.53 14.02 -17.74
N GLY A 466 -8.33 14.53 -17.49
CA GLY A 466 -8.06 15.95 -17.28
C GLY A 466 -8.35 16.48 -15.88
N LEU A 467 -8.88 15.65 -14.94
CA LEU A 467 -9.20 16.08 -13.58
C LEU A 467 -8.20 15.59 -12.52
N ASP A 468 -7.05 15.05 -12.92
CA ASP A 468 -6.03 14.53 -12.00
C ASP A 468 -5.55 15.61 -11.01
N ALA A 469 -5.36 16.85 -11.46
CA ALA A 469 -4.94 17.96 -10.61
C ALA A 469 -5.99 18.26 -9.52
N ILE A 470 -7.28 18.27 -9.86
CA ILE A 470 -8.38 18.47 -8.92
C ILE A 470 -8.42 17.34 -7.90
N PHE A 471 -8.34 16.10 -8.37
CA PHE A 471 -8.31 14.93 -7.50
C PHE A 471 -7.14 14.98 -6.50
N LEU A 472 -5.93 15.24 -6.98
CA LEU A 472 -4.75 15.35 -6.12
C LEU A 472 -4.87 16.52 -5.14
N HIS A 473 -5.49 17.63 -5.56
CA HIS A 473 -5.74 18.77 -4.68
C HIS A 473 -6.71 18.42 -3.54
N MET A 474 -7.75 17.63 -3.80
CA MET A 474 -8.65 17.13 -2.75
C MET A 474 -7.85 16.37 -1.67
N VAL A 475 -6.94 15.50 -2.08
CA VAL A 475 -6.11 14.69 -1.14
C VAL A 475 -5.20 15.62 -0.32
N ARG A 476 -4.49 16.55 -0.97
CA ARG A 476 -3.61 17.52 -0.30
C ARG A 476 -4.37 18.42 0.67
N TRP A 477 -5.56 18.88 0.26
CA TRP A 477 -6.40 19.71 1.12
C TRP A 477 -6.86 18.98 2.37
N ALA A 478 -7.19 17.70 2.27
CA ALA A 478 -7.64 16.90 3.41
C ALA A 478 -6.53 16.68 4.44
N ALA A 479 -5.26 16.61 4.05
CA ALA A 479 -4.14 16.36 4.96
C ALA A 479 -4.07 17.38 6.11
N PRO A 480 -3.61 17.02 7.31
CA PRO A 480 -3.40 17.95 8.43
C PRO A 480 -2.55 19.17 8.00
N LYS A 481 -2.83 20.36 8.59
CA LYS A 481 -2.05 21.57 8.33
C LYS A 481 -0.77 21.58 9.14
#